data_ad54f95c5aa0f26e76834cdefc6313cd
#
_entry.id   ad54f95c5aa0f26e76834cdefc6313cd
#
_cell.length_a   1.000
_cell.length_b   1.000
_cell.length_c   1.000
_cell.angle_alpha   90.00
_cell.angle_beta   90.00
_cell.angle_gamma   90.00
#
_symmetry.space_group_name_H-M   'P 1'
#
loop_
_entity.id
_entity.type
_entity.pdbx_description
1 polymer ?
#
loop_
_entity_poly.entity_id
_entity_poly.type
_entity_poly.pdbx_seq_one_letter_code
_entity_poly.pdbx_strand_id
1 'polypeptide(L)'
;ISVVVLSTVLSGCMDKLEILPNDQIITENFFEEGSPEEIESGVNSMYQRLQSSYMYNLRMWTLDIVAGEGRVGNEAGGNGLETTQLSNFTATSDNSGAKELWRGPWAGISRTNWILTNIDKSPKISDAKKTQYKGEAHFLRGLYYFNLVRLFGDVPWIDKQQTASDDLQVSRTSKDIVYQHIIDDFSDAASMLPAVYENTTDIGRATKGAAFGLLAKVYLTLKRYNETLVAIDSVTNLGVYSLNRKYEWNFSDLRENGPESLFEVQYEKDVTAYSEFDILGQGGWHHEYMAPLASINIGGPWGNFGWFAVYPEFVESYEPGDLRKSVSVWCEGDVYQGWSYDPTCSQTGHNVKKFLCENIGVDRAMDSPLNFPVLRFADVLLMQAEALNELGRSSEAAALASSENDGGPLNRVRVRAGLPNVTTTDQVELREIIRHERRMELAFEGGHRWFDLVRYDNDGEYAKTFFQSIGKTNFTTPKHLLLPVPIDDIDANPNLLPNNPGY
;
A
#
# COMPACT_ATOMS: atom_id res chain seq x y z
N ILE A 1 -70.15 28.39 34.38
CA ILE A 1 -69.02 28.52 33.46
C ILE A 1 -68.35 27.15 33.38
N SER A 2 -68.71 26.34 32.35
CA SER A 2 -68.14 25.04 32.13
C SER A 2 -66.94 25.22 31.18
N VAL A 3 -65.77 24.78 31.65
CA VAL A 3 -64.55 24.71 30.80
C VAL A 3 -64.50 23.33 30.15
N VAL A 4 -64.67 23.29 28.85
CA VAL A 4 -64.44 22.08 28.04
C VAL A 4 -62.95 22.03 27.67
N VAL A 5 -62.24 21.04 28.24
CA VAL A 5 -60.87 20.76 27.83
C VAL A 5 -60.93 19.86 26.59
N LEU A 6 -60.54 20.44 25.47
CA LEU A 6 -60.40 19.70 24.19
C LEU A 6 -59.00 19.06 24.17
N SER A 7 -58.95 17.75 24.45
CA SER A 7 -57.72 16.96 24.28
C SER A 7 -57.54 16.62 22.79
N THR A 8 -56.67 17.33 22.07
CA THR A 8 -56.19 16.94 20.75
C THR A 8 -55.20 15.79 20.89
N VAL A 9 -55.60 14.61 20.47
CA VAL A 9 -54.71 13.47 20.25
C VAL A 9 -53.93 13.77 18.99
N LEU A 10 -52.67 14.17 19.15
CA LEU A 10 -51.71 14.18 18.10
C LEU A 10 -51.23 12.74 17.82
N SER A 11 -51.91 12.05 16.93
CA SER A 11 -51.35 10.86 16.28
C SER A 11 -50.21 11.31 15.33
N GLY A 12 -49.00 11.37 15.86
CA GLY A 12 -47.83 11.51 15.03
C GLY A 12 -47.68 10.25 14.20
N CYS A 13 -47.79 10.38 12.89
CA CYS A 13 -47.24 9.39 11.96
C CYS A 13 -45.73 9.30 12.20
N MET A 14 -45.31 8.28 12.95
CA MET A 14 -43.94 7.80 12.96
C MET A 14 -43.78 6.93 11.70
N ASP A 15 -43.95 7.53 10.53
CA ASP A 15 -43.38 6.94 9.33
C ASP A 15 -41.87 7.26 9.31
N LYS A 16 -41.14 6.23 9.45
CA LYS A 16 -39.69 6.08 9.46
C LYS A 16 -39.00 7.04 8.50
N LEU A 17 -38.31 8.04 9.02
CA LEU A 17 -37.22 8.69 8.33
C LEU A 17 -35.98 7.79 8.54
N GLU A 18 -35.91 6.67 7.87
CA GLU A 18 -34.64 5.99 7.65
C GLU A 18 -33.86 6.83 6.63
N ILE A 19 -33.10 7.78 7.15
CA ILE A 19 -32.04 8.41 6.37
C ILE A 19 -30.94 7.34 6.27
N LEU A 20 -31.00 6.54 5.22
CA LEU A 20 -29.88 5.69 4.83
C LEU A 20 -28.72 6.63 4.47
N PRO A 21 -27.52 6.42 5.04
CA PRO A 21 -26.32 7.10 4.56
C PRO A 21 -26.17 6.84 3.05
N ASN A 22 -25.86 7.87 2.27
CA ASN A 22 -25.78 7.81 0.79
C ASN A 22 -24.72 6.82 0.24
N ASP A 23 -23.98 6.16 1.11
CA ASP A 23 -22.93 5.18 0.80
C ASP A 23 -23.32 3.74 1.14
N GLN A 24 -24.56 3.49 1.56
CA GLN A 24 -25.09 2.13 1.75
C GLN A 24 -26.29 1.89 0.83
N ILE A 25 -26.02 1.46 -0.40
CA ILE A 25 -27.00 0.68 -1.17
C ILE A 25 -27.04 -0.73 -0.55
N ILE A 26 -27.60 -0.86 0.64
CA ILE A 26 -27.93 -2.15 1.23
C ILE A 26 -29.44 -2.25 1.24
N THR A 27 -29.98 -2.65 0.09
CA THR A 27 -31.28 -3.33 0.13
C THR A 27 -31.02 -4.73 0.68
N GLU A 28 -31.86 -5.22 1.58
CA GLU A 28 -31.75 -6.59 2.13
C GLU A 28 -31.60 -7.66 1.03
N ASN A 29 -32.05 -7.35 -0.19
CA ASN A 29 -32.11 -8.23 -1.35
C ASN A 29 -31.10 -7.85 -2.47
N PHE A 30 -30.07 -7.05 -2.18
CA PHE A 30 -29.14 -6.55 -3.22
C PHE A 30 -28.58 -7.66 -4.12
N PHE A 31 -28.14 -8.78 -3.55
CA PHE A 31 -27.57 -9.90 -4.34
C PHE A 31 -28.64 -10.73 -5.06
N GLU A 32 -29.85 -10.82 -4.52
CA GLU A 32 -30.94 -11.60 -5.09
C GLU A 32 -31.63 -10.84 -6.25
N GLU A 33 -31.77 -9.53 -6.12
CA GLU A 33 -32.52 -8.67 -7.04
C GLU A 33 -31.61 -7.82 -7.95
N GLY A 34 -30.39 -7.51 -7.53
CA GLY A 34 -29.46 -6.64 -8.25
C GLY A 34 -29.12 -7.15 -9.65
N SER A 35 -28.90 -6.22 -10.58
CA SER A 35 -28.39 -6.55 -11.91
C SER A 35 -26.91 -6.98 -11.83
N PRO A 36 -26.37 -7.66 -12.85
CA PRO A 36 -24.94 -7.98 -12.88
C PRO A 36 -24.03 -6.76 -12.72
N GLU A 37 -24.40 -5.62 -13.30
CA GLU A 37 -23.65 -4.36 -13.24
C GLU A 37 -23.66 -3.76 -11.83
N GLU A 38 -24.80 -3.82 -11.13
CA GLU A 38 -24.91 -3.37 -9.73
C GLU A 38 -24.05 -4.24 -8.82
N ILE A 39 -24.07 -5.56 -8.98
CA ILE A 39 -23.26 -6.48 -8.20
C ILE A 39 -21.77 -6.26 -8.49
N GLU A 40 -21.38 -6.04 -9.75
CA GLU A 40 -20.00 -5.70 -10.13
C GLU A 40 -19.56 -4.37 -9.50
N SER A 41 -20.45 -3.37 -9.44
CA SER A 41 -20.18 -2.12 -8.72
C SER A 41 -19.92 -2.37 -7.23
N GLY A 42 -20.69 -3.27 -6.61
CA GLY A 42 -20.44 -3.75 -5.24
C GLY A 42 -19.05 -4.38 -5.07
N VAL A 43 -18.64 -5.21 -6.05
CA VAL A 43 -17.28 -5.80 -6.07
C VAL A 43 -16.22 -4.71 -6.24
N ASN A 44 -16.41 -3.76 -7.14
CA ASN A 44 -15.47 -2.65 -7.36
C ASN A 44 -15.32 -1.78 -6.11
N SER A 45 -16.36 -1.69 -5.28
CA SER A 45 -16.30 -0.94 -4.02
C SER A 45 -15.23 -1.47 -3.05
N MET A 46 -14.83 -2.74 -3.15
CA MET A 46 -13.73 -3.31 -2.36
C MET A 46 -12.37 -2.70 -2.75
N TYR A 47 -12.12 -2.50 -4.05
CA TYR A 47 -10.90 -1.88 -4.57
C TYR A 47 -10.82 -0.40 -4.26
N GLN A 48 -11.97 0.30 -4.31
CA GLN A 48 -12.05 1.73 -4.08
C GLN A 48 -11.42 2.16 -2.74
N ARG A 49 -11.47 1.32 -1.71
CA ARG A 49 -10.86 1.64 -0.41
C ARG A 49 -9.33 1.72 -0.45
N LEU A 50 -8.68 1.10 -1.42
CA LEU A 50 -7.24 1.26 -1.63
C LEU A 50 -6.87 2.68 -2.06
N GLN A 51 -7.78 3.39 -2.74
CA GLN A 51 -7.62 4.77 -3.19
C GLN A 51 -7.82 5.80 -2.06
N SER A 52 -8.22 5.39 -0.86
CA SER A 52 -8.39 6.28 0.29
C SER A 52 -7.06 6.93 0.67
N SER A 53 -7.14 8.20 1.15
CA SER A 53 -5.98 8.88 1.75
C SER A 53 -5.42 8.13 2.97
N TYR A 54 -6.25 7.35 3.66
CA TYR A 54 -5.81 6.50 4.78
C TYR A 54 -5.04 5.25 4.31
N MET A 55 -5.00 5.00 3.01
CA MET A 55 -4.32 3.89 2.36
C MET A 55 -3.25 4.40 1.38
N TYR A 56 -3.29 3.93 0.11
CA TYR A 56 -2.22 4.16 -0.85
C TYR A 56 -2.20 5.58 -1.42
N ASN A 57 -3.28 6.35 -1.30
CA ASN A 57 -3.29 7.72 -1.80
C ASN A 57 -2.45 8.69 -0.95
N LEU A 58 -2.24 8.38 0.37
CA LEU A 58 -1.38 9.18 1.23
C LEU A 58 -0.61 8.33 2.24
N ARG A 59 -1.29 7.66 3.19
CA ARG A 59 -0.62 7.13 4.39
C ARG A 59 0.39 6.02 4.13
N MET A 60 0.14 5.14 3.17
CA MET A 60 1.07 4.04 2.90
C MET A 60 2.43 4.53 2.40
N TRP A 61 2.48 5.54 1.53
CA TRP A 61 3.76 6.07 1.06
C TRP A 61 4.44 7.01 2.08
N THR A 62 3.70 7.59 3.05
CA THR A 62 4.36 8.34 4.14
C THR A 62 5.21 7.44 5.04
N LEU A 63 5.02 6.12 5.00
CA LEU A 63 5.90 5.17 5.69
C LEU A 63 7.35 5.20 5.16
N ASP A 64 7.58 5.64 3.92
CA ASP A 64 8.94 5.84 3.41
C ASP A 64 9.63 7.03 4.09
N ILE A 65 8.87 8.07 4.49
CA ILE A 65 9.38 9.16 5.35
C ILE A 65 9.70 8.61 6.76
N VAL A 66 8.82 7.77 7.31
CA VAL A 66 9.05 7.13 8.62
C VAL A 66 10.29 6.24 8.56
N ALA A 67 10.49 5.52 7.46
CA ALA A 67 11.65 4.68 7.21
C ALA A 67 12.99 5.43 7.06
N GLY A 68 12.96 6.76 7.00
CA GLY A 68 14.18 7.58 6.98
C GLY A 68 14.70 7.87 5.57
N GLU A 69 13.89 7.75 4.53
CA GLU A 69 14.28 8.13 3.17
C GLU A 69 14.17 9.63 2.93
N GLY A 70 13.48 10.34 3.83
CA GLY A 70 13.32 11.79 3.78
C GLY A 70 12.58 12.33 5.00
N ARG A 71 12.06 13.53 4.85
CA ARG A 71 11.24 14.22 5.85
C ARG A 71 10.04 14.88 5.20
N VAL A 72 9.06 15.27 6.03
CA VAL A 72 8.01 16.19 5.57
C VAL A 72 8.66 17.51 5.19
N GLY A 73 8.51 17.93 3.94
CA GLY A 73 9.20 19.10 3.40
C GLY A 73 8.48 20.43 3.67
N ASN A 74 7.18 20.41 3.89
CA ASN A 74 6.36 21.60 4.14
C ASN A 74 5.61 21.48 5.47
N GLU A 75 6.29 21.79 6.55
CA GLU A 75 5.72 21.77 7.92
C GLU A 75 5.04 23.10 8.30
N ALA A 76 4.97 24.08 7.40
CA ALA A 76 4.34 25.36 7.67
C ALA A 76 2.86 25.20 8.05
N GLY A 77 2.45 25.85 9.14
CA GLY A 77 1.07 25.73 9.64
C GLY A 77 0.71 24.40 10.31
N GLY A 78 1.71 23.53 10.59
CA GLY A 78 1.48 22.24 11.23
C GLY A 78 1.12 21.11 10.26
N ASN A 79 1.26 21.33 8.96
CA ASN A 79 1.03 20.31 7.94
C ASN A 79 1.98 19.10 8.13
N GLY A 80 1.45 17.89 8.08
CA GLY A 80 2.23 16.66 8.21
C GLY A 80 2.87 16.44 9.59
N LEU A 81 2.38 17.14 10.62
CA LEU A 81 2.89 16.99 11.99
C LEU A 81 2.81 15.54 12.47
N GLU A 82 1.71 14.85 12.14
CA GLU A 82 1.50 13.45 12.48
C GLU A 82 2.55 12.53 11.84
N THR A 83 2.90 12.78 10.58
CA THR A 83 3.97 12.05 9.87
C THR A 83 5.34 12.39 10.45
N THR A 84 5.58 13.65 10.79
CA THR A 84 6.81 14.10 11.46
C THR A 84 6.97 13.44 12.83
N GLN A 85 5.90 13.32 13.62
CA GLN A 85 5.92 12.61 14.92
C GLN A 85 6.23 11.12 14.74
N LEU A 86 5.62 10.45 13.76
CA LEU A 86 5.92 9.05 13.43
C LEU A 86 7.39 8.91 13.02
N SER A 87 7.86 9.75 12.11
CA SER A 87 9.24 9.73 11.58
C SER A 87 10.31 10.05 12.65
N ASN A 88 9.97 10.84 13.66
CA ASN A 88 10.86 11.17 14.78
C ASN A 88 10.69 10.24 15.99
N PHE A 89 9.81 9.23 15.90
CA PHE A 89 9.52 8.26 16.95
C PHE A 89 9.03 8.93 18.26
N THR A 90 8.21 9.95 18.12
CA THR A 90 7.59 10.71 19.22
C THR A 90 6.08 10.59 19.25
N ALA A 91 5.51 9.80 18.33
CA ALA A 91 4.07 9.56 18.25
C ALA A 91 3.54 8.85 19.50
N THR A 92 2.34 9.22 19.90
CA THR A 92 1.53 8.63 20.99
C THR A 92 0.25 8.06 20.44
N SER A 93 -0.59 7.45 21.26
CA SER A 93 -1.83 6.78 20.83
C SER A 93 -2.89 7.74 20.25
N ASP A 94 -2.72 9.05 20.35
CA ASP A 94 -3.57 10.09 19.75
C ASP A 94 -3.06 10.58 18.38
N ASN A 95 -1.93 10.02 17.87
CA ASN A 95 -1.37 10.40 16.57
C ASN A 95 -2.36 10.10 15.43
N SER A 96 -2.74 11.13 14.66
CA SER A 96 -3.73 11.00 13.58
C SER A 96 -3.23 10.14 12.42
N GLY A 97 -1.94 10.16 12.10
CA GLY A 97 -1.37 9.30 11.05
C GLY A 97 -1.44 7.82 11.40
N ALA A 98 -1.15 7.44 12.65
CA ALA A 98 -1.33 6.08 13.13
C ALA A 98 -2.81 5.68 13.12
N LYS A 99 -3.71 6.61 13.52
CA LYS A 99 -5.15 6.40 13.51
C LYS A 99 -5.70 6.16 12.09
N GLU A 100 -5.24 6.91 11.11
CA GLU A 100 -5.65 6.72 9.71
C GLU A 100 -5.15 5.40 9.14
N LEU A 101 -3.91 5.01 9.40
CA LEU A 101 -3.36 3.69 9.04
C LEU A 101 -4.11 2.52 9.70
N TRP A 102 -4.62 2.72 10.92
CA TRP A 102 -5.47 1.75 11.61
C TRP A 102 -6.85 1.67 10.95
N ARG A 103 -7.49 2.82 10.70
CA ARG A 103 -8.89 2.89 10.25
C ARG A 103 -9.08 2.59 8.76
N GLY A 104 -8.10 2.92 7.92
CA GLY A 104 -8.19 2.78 6.47
C GLY A 104 -8.61 1.38 5.99
N PRO A 105 -8.00 0.29 6.46
CA PRO A 105 -8.30 -1.07 5.99
C PRO A 105 -9.69 -1.59 6.38
N TRP A 106 -10.27 -1.15 7.51
CA TRP A 106 -11.50 -1.75 8.06
C TRP A 106 -12.71 -1.64 7.13
N ALA A 107 -12.87 -0.51 6.45
CA ALA A 107 -13.95 -0.35 5.49
C ALA A 107 -13.78 -1.30 4.27
N GLY A 108 -12.53 -1.55 3.85
CA GLY A 108 -12.23 -2.55 2.84
C GLY A 108 -12.56 -3.98 3.30
N ILE A 109 -12.13 -4.34 4.51
CA ILE A 109 -12.46 -5.64 5.14
C ILE A 109 -13.98 -5.85 5.23
N SER A 110 -14.71 -4.83 5.66
CA SER A 110 -16.18 -4.90 5.73
C SER A 110 -16.81 -5.20 4.37
N ARG A 111 -16.35 -4.52 3.30
CA ARG A 111 -16.86 -4.74 1.94
C ARG A 111 -16.47 -6.12 1.38
N THR A 112 -15.25 -6.60 1.65
CA THR A 112 -14.84 -7.96 1.24
C THR A 112 -15.67 -9.02 1.95
N ASN A 113 -15.92 -8.87 3.23
CA ASN A 113 -16.77 -9.77 4.01
C ASN A 113 -18.23 -9.75 3.53
N TRP A 114 -18.75 -8.58 3.14
CA TRP A 114 -20.07 -8.45 2.55
C TRP A 114 -20.20 -9.24 1.25
N ILE A 115 -19.23 -9.16 0.34
CA ILE A 115 -19.20 -9.96 -0.89
C ILE A 115 -19.11 -11.46 -0.57
N LEU A 116 -18.13 -11.87 0.27
CA LEU A 116 -17.92 -13.28 0.62
C LEU A 116 -19.16 -13.92 1.27
N THR A 117 -19.89 -13.16 2.08
CA THR A 117 -21.09 -13.65 2.78
C THR A 117 -22.28 -13.81 1.83
N ASN A 118 -22.37 -12.99 0.78
CA ASN A 118 -23.66 -12.85 0.07
C ASN A 118 -23.61 -13.17 -1.43
N ILE A 119 -22.45 -13.20 -2.09
CA ILE A 119 -22.37 -13.35 -3.56
C ILE A 119 -23.05 -14.61 -4.09
N ASP A 120 -23.09 -15.69 -3.32
CA ASP A 120 -23.76 -16.94 -3.71
C ASP A 120 -25.28 -16.81 -3.84
N LYS A 121 -25.88 -15.82 -3.16
CA LYS A 121 -27.33 -15.55 -3.23
C LYS A 121 -27.77 -15.00 -4.59
N SER A 122 -26.84 -14.51 -5.41
CA SER A 122 -27.20 -13.93 -6.70
C SER A 122 -27.52 -14.99 -7.74
N PRO A 123 -28.76 -15.02 -8.27
CA PRO A 123 -29.13 -15.94 -9.35
C PRO A 123 -28.67 -15.42 -10.73
N LYS A 124 -28.26 -14.15 -10.83
CA LYS A 124 -27.95 -13.48 -12.11
C LYS A 124 -26.46 -13.52 -12.47
N ILE A 125 -25.60 -13.89 -11.52
CA ILE A 125 -24.14 -14.01 -11.72
C ILE A 125 -23.80 -15.48 -11.95
N SER A 126 -23.01 -15.77 -13.00
CA SER A 126 -22.56 -17.14 -13.28
C SER A 126 -21.63 -17.65 -12.18
N ASP A 127 -21.57 -18.97 -11.98
CA ASP A 127 -20.71 -19.58 -10.96
C ASP A 127 -19.22 -19.27 -11.20
N ALA A 128 -18.79 -19.18 -12.46
CA ALA A 128 -17.43 -18.77 -12.80
C ALA A 128 -17.14 -17.34 -12.34
N LYS A 129 -18.07 -16.40 -12.56
CA LYS A 129 -17.90 -14.99 -12.14
C LYS A 129 -18.02 -14.86 -10.62
N LYS A 130 -18.88 -15.64 -9.94
CA LYS A 130 -18.91 -15.71 -8.47
C LYS A 130 -17.58 -16.18 -7.91
N THR A 131 -17.00 -17.23 -8.50
CA THR A 131 -15.67 -17.73 -8.10
C THR A 131 -14.61 -16.65 -8.25
N GLN A 132 -14.60 -15.94 -9.38
CA GLN A 132 -13.70 -14.81 -9.60
C GLN A 132 -13.88 -13.73 -8.52
N TYR A 133 -15.10 -13.27 -8.25
CA TYR A 133 -15.40 -12.23 -7.26
C TYR A 133 -15.03 -12.64 -5.84
N LYS A 134 -15.20 -13.92 -5.47
CA LYS A 134 -14.70 -14.46 -4.21
C LYS A 134 -13.17 -14.41 -4.15
N GLY A 135 -12.49 -14.79 -5.22
CA GLY A 135 -11.04 -14.71 -5.32
C GLY A 135 -10.53 -13.26 -5.15
N GLU A 136 -11.21 -12.28 -5.76
CA GLU A 136 -10.90 -10.86 -5.59
C GLU A 136 -11.13 -10.40 -4.13
N ALA A 137 -12.22 -10.85 -3.51
CA ALA A 137 -12.53 -10.51 -2.12
C ALA A 137 -11.50 -11.11 -1.13
N HIS A 138 -11.11 -12.37 -1.31
CA HIS A 138 -10.04 -13.00 -0.54
C HIS A 138 -8.71 -12.25 -0.71
N PHE A 139 -8.32 -11.93 -1.96
CA PHE A 139 -7.11 -11.16 -2.23
C PHE A 139 -7.08 -9.82 -1.49
N LEU A 140 -8.16 -9.05 -1.60
CA LEU A 140 -8.23 -7.73 -0.98
C LEU A 140 -8.30 -7.81 0.56
N ARG A 141 -9.04 -8.78 1.12
CA ARG A 141 -9.07 -8.98 2.56
C ARG A 141 -7.69 -9.35 3.10
N GLY A 142 -7.01 -10.27 2.44
CA GLY A 142 -5.62 -10.61 2.74
C GLY A 142 -4.70 -9.38 2.70
N LEU A 143 -4.81 -8.51 1.68
CA LEU A 143 -4.00 -7.30 1.57
C LEU A 143 -4.30 -6.29 2.68
N TYR A 144 -5.58 -6.05 3.00
CA TYR A 144 -5.97 -5.16 4.10
C TYR A 144 -5.43 -5.64 5.44
N TYR A 145 -5.61 -6.91 5.76
CA TYR A 145 -5.07 -7.50 6.99
C TYR A 145 -3.55 -7.55 7.02
N PHE A 146 -2.91 -7.77 5.88
CA PHE A 146 -1.45 -7.75 5.80
C PHE A 146 -0.87 -6.36 6.11
N ASN A 147 -1.54 -5.29 5.69
CA ASN A 147 -1.16 -3.94 6.09
C ASN A 147 -1.39 -3.71 7.59
N LEU A 148 -2.52 -4.13 8.14
CA LEU A 148 -2.81 -3.99 9.58
C LEU A 148 -1.82 -4.75 10.46
N VAL A 149 -1.60 -6.04 10.20
CA VAL A 149 -0.79 -6.89 11.08
C VAL A 149 0.68 -6.46 11.11
N ARG A 150 1.22 -6.00 9.97
CA ARG A 150 2.60 -5.50 9.90
C ARG A 150 2.80 -4.19 10.68
N LEU A 151 1.77 -3.36 10.76
CA LEU A 151 1.84 -2.06 11.44
C LEU A 151 1.46 -2.15 12.92
N PHE A 152 0.52 -3.00 13.29
CA PHE A 152 -0.09 -3.01 14.63
C PHE A 152 0.06 -4.33 15.39
N GLY A 153 0.63 -5.36 14.79
CA GLY A 153 0.74 -6.68 15.40
C GLY A 153 -0.61 -7.37 15.54
N ASP A 154 -1.01 -7.69 16.76
CA ASP A 154 -2.31 -8.28 17.02
C ASP A 154 -3.44 -7.31 16.64
N VAL A 155 -4.44 -7.79 15.91
CA VAL A 155 -5.59 -6.99 15.43
C VAL A 155 -6.88 -7.83 15.50
N PRO A 156 -8.07 -7.24 15.63
CA PRO A 156 -9.32 -7.98 15.52
C PRO A 156 -9.40 -8.74 14.19
N TRP A 157 -9.77 -10.03 14.23
CA TRP A 157 -10.07 -10.78 13.01
C TRP A 157 -11.59 -10.85 12.81
N ILE A 158 -12.06 -10.33 11.67
CA ILE A 158 -13.47 -10.29 11.27
C ILE A 158 -13.56 -10.95 9.90
N ASP A 159 -14.18 -12.12 9.83
CA ASP A 159 -14.22 -12.98 8.64
C ASP A 159 -15.57 -13.04 7.93
N LYS A 160 -16.57 -12.34 8.46
CA LYS A 160 -17.95 -12.28 7.93
C LYS A 160 -18.52 -10.87 7.99
N GLN A 161 -19.58 -10.65 7.26
CA GLN A 161 -20.38 -9.43 7.41
C GLN A 161 -20.90 -9.33 8.85
N GLN A 162 -20.59 -8.22 9.52
CA GLN A 162 -21.14 -7.92 10.83
C GLN A 162 -22.51 -7.26 10.69
N THR A 163 -23.39 -7.57 11.61
CA THR A 163 -24.75 -7.02 11.74
C THR A 163 -24.92 -6.35 13.11
N ALA A 164 -26.00 -5.59 13.30
CA ALA A 164 -26.30 -4.95 14.58
C ALA A 164 -26.52 -5.94 15.75
N SER A 165 -26.71 -7.23 15.45
CA SER A 165 -26.86 -8.29 16.46
C SER A 165 -25.54 -8.95 16.86
N ASP A 166 -24.44 -8.68 16.13
CA ASP A 166 -23.12 -9.21 16.46
C ASP A 166 -22.46 -8.37 17.57
N ASP A 167 -21.53 -9.01 18.31
CA ASP A 167 -20.64 -8.27 19.21
C ASP A 167 -19.65 -7.47 18.37
N LEU A 168 -19.76 -6.15 18.41
CA LEU A 168 -18.89 -5.24 17.67
C LEU A 168 -17.59 -4.92 18.43
N GLN A 169 -17.50 -5.29 19.72
CA GLN A 169 -16.30 -5.09 20.54
C GLN A 169 -15.35 -6.30 20.45
N VAL A 170 -14.91 -6.62 19.24
CA VAL A 170 -14.05 -7.77 18.97
C VAL A 170 -12.66 -7.53 19.58
N SER A 171 -12.16 -8.53 20.31
CA SER A 171 -10.81 -8.53 20.86
C SER A 171 -9.74 -8.68 19.78
N ARG A 172 -8.52 -8.25 20.08
CA ARG A 172 -7.37 -8.48 19.22
C ARG A 172 -7.06 -9.99 19.15
N THR A 173 -6.92 -10.48 17.93
CA THR A 173 -6.43 -11.83 17.60
C THR A 173 -4.91 -11.79 17.47
N SER A 174 -4.21 -12.82 17.96
CA SER A 174 -2.76 -12.84 17.85
C SER A 174 -2.29 -12.74 16.41
N LYS A 175 -1.20 -12.01 16.18
CA LYS A 175 -0.61 -11.82 14.86
C LYS A 175 -0.35 -13.14 14.12
N ASP A 176 0.05 -14.19 14.84
CA ASP A 176 0.35 -15.48 14.21
C ASP A 176 -0.89 -16.13 13.61
N ILE A 177 -2.04 -16.02 14.29
CA ILE A 177 -3.34 -16.48 13.76
C ILE A 177 -3.78 -15.59 12.60
N VAL A 178 -3.63 -14.27 12.71
CA VAL A 178 -3.95 -13.34 11.62
C VAL A 178 -3.10 -13.63 10.39
N TYR A 179 -1.80 -13.88 10.54
CA TYR A 179 -0.94 -14.29 9.41
C TYR A 179 -1.40 -15.60 8.77
N GLN A 180 -1.87 -16.58 9.56
CA GLN A 180 -2.39 -17.81 8.98
C GLN A 180 -3.63 -17.56 8.13
N HIS A 181 -4.56 -16.73 8.60
CA HIS A 181 -5.74 -16.34 7.82
C HIS A 181 -5.38 -15.57 6.54
N ILE A 182 -4.35 -14.71 6.58
CA ILE A 182 -3.86 -14.01 5.39
C ILE A 182 -3.27 -15.00 4.38
N ILE A 183 -2.54 -16.03 4.85
CA ILE A 183 -2.01 -17.10 4.00
C ILE A 183 -3.16 -17.87 3.34
N ASP A 184 -4.21 -18.20 4.10
CA ASP A 184 -5.39 -18.88 3.60
C ASP A 184 -6.10 -18.01 2.56
N ASP A 185 -6.31 -16.72 2.84
CA ASP A 185 -6.95 -15.77 1.91
C ASP A 185 -6.18 -15.65 0.58
N PHE A 186 -4.85 -15.48 0.61
CA PHE A 186 -4.07 -15.42 -0.64
C PHE A 186 -4.02 -16.76 -1.37
N SER A 187 -4.06 -17.88 -0.65
CA SER A 187 -4.10 -19.22 -1.26
C SER A 187 -5.44 -19.47 -1.96
N ASP A 188 -6.56 -19.10 -1.33
CA ASP A 188 -7.89 -19.17 -1.89
C ASP A 188 -7.98 -18.25 -3.12
N ALA A 189 -7.51 -17.02 -3.02
CA ALA A 189 -7.44 -16.09 -4.13
C ALA A 189 -6.67 -16.68 -5.32
N ALA A 190 -5.47 -17.24 -5.08
CA ALA A 190 -4.66 -17.85 -6.12
C ALA A 190 -5.34 -19.05 -6.79
N SER A 191 -6.18 -19.80 -6.06
CA SER A 191 -6.97 -20.91 -6.62
C SER A 191 -8.11 -20.45 -7.52
N MET A 192 -8.72 -19.31 -7.23
CA MET A 192 -9.96 -18.81 -7.84
C MET A 192 -9.70 -17.81 -8.98
N LEU A 193 -8.60 -17.04 -8.92
CA LEU A 193 -8.31 -15.96 -9.86
C LEU A 193 -7.68 -16.46 -11.17
N PRO A 194 -7.93 -15.80 -12.31
CA PRO A 194 -7.26 -16.07 -13.57
C PRO A 194 -5.80 -15.57 -13.53
N ALA A 195 -4.96 -16.14 -14.38
CA ALA A 195 -3.58 -15.65 -14.58
C ALA A 195 -3.55 -14.28 -15.30
N VAL A 196 -4.45 -14.10 -16.27
CA VAL A 196 -4.67 -12.89 -17.06
C VAL A 196 -6.16 -12.71 -17.29
N TYR A 197 -6.60 -11.46 -17.40
CA TYR A 197 -7.95 -11.12 -17.84
C TYR A 197 -7.97 -10.90 -19.34
N GLU A 198 -8.91 -11.54 -20.04
CA GLU A 198 -9.11 -11.39 -21.49
C GLU A 198 -9.84 -10.09 -21.82
N ASN A 199 -10.75 -9.66 -20.94
CA ASN A 199 -11.50 -8.43 -21.13
C ASN A 199 -10.70 -7.23 -20.63
N THR A 200 -10.53 -6.21 -21.47
CA THR A 200 -9.79 -4.99 -21.14
C THR A 200 -10.40 -4.19 -19.99
N THR A 201 -11.71 -4.30 -19.75
CA THR A 201 -12.39 -3.65 -18.62
C THR A 201 -12.06 -4.30 -17.27
N ASP A 202 -11.50 -5.51 -17.27
CA ASP A 202 -11.07 -6.21 -16.07
C ASP A 202 -9.57 -6.03 -15.76
N ILE A 203 -8.83 -5.30 -16.61
CA ILE A 203 -7.43 -4.96 -16.35
C ILE A 203 -7.33 -4.13 -15.07
N GLY A 204 -6.35 -4.42 -14.22
CA GLY A 204 -6.18 -3.80 -12.91
C GLY A 204 -6.82 -4.60 -11.76
N ARG A 205 -7.70 -5.58 -12.05
CA ARG A 205 -8.20 -6.50 -11.03
C ARG A 205 -7.11 -7.47 -10.57
N ALA A 206 -7.27 -7.98 -9.34
CA ALA A 206 -6.36 -8.97 -8.76
C ALA A 206 -6.25 -10.22 -9.65
N THR A 207 -5.03 -10.69 -9.84
CA THR A 207 -4.70 -11.87 -10.63
C THR A 207 -4.16 -13.01 -9.78
N LYS A 208 -4.13 -14.22 -10.32
CA LYS A 208 -3.46 -15.36 -9.69
C LYS A 208 -1.99 -15.04 -9.34
N GLY A 209 -1.28 -14.35 -10.22
CA GLY A 209 0.12 -13.99 -10.00
C GLY A 209 0.27 -12.95 -8.89
N ALA A 210 -0.64 -11.98 -8.78
CA ALA A 210 -0.67 -11.04 -7.68
C ALA A 210 -0.88 -11.75 -6.33
N ALA A 211 -1.79 -12.74 -6.28
CA ALA A 211 -2.04 -13.52 -5.07
C ALA A 211 -0.83 -14.35 -4.64
N PHE A 212 -0.18 -15.06 -5.55
CA PHE A 212 1.07 -15.79 -5.25
C PHE A 212 2.20 -14.84 -4.84
N GLY A 213 2.33 -13.68 -5.48
CA GLY A 213 3.36 -12.70 -5.16
C GLY A 213 3.20 -12.10 -3.76
N LEU A 214 1.97 -11.78 -3.34
CA LEU A 214 1.70 -11.35 -1.97
C LEU A 214 1.85 -12.49 -0.97
N LEU A 215 1.47 -13.71 -1.32
CA LEU A 215 1.73 -14.91 -0.50
C LEU A 215 3.24 -15.10 -0.26
N ALA A 216 4.07 -14.94 -1.30
CA ALA A 216 5.52 -14.96 -1.16
C ALA A 216 6.02 -13.88 -0.19
N LYS A 217 5.45 -12.66 -0.27
CA LYS A 217 5.79 -11.56 0.62
C LYS A 217 5.41 -11.82 2.07
N VAL A 218 4.27 -12.47 2.32
CA VAL A 218 3.88 -12.94 3.66
C VAL A 218 4.88 -13.96 4.19
N TYR A 219 5.22 -14.98 3.40
CA TYR A 219 6.19 -15.99 3.81
C TYR A 219 7.57 -15.39 4.07
N LEU A 220 8.03 -14.46 3.25
CA LEU A 220 9.28 -13.75 3.47
C LEU A 220 9.26 -12.96 4.79
N THR A 221 8.14 -12.26 5.08
CA THR A 221 7.94 -11.53 6.33
C THR A 221 8.05 -12.45 7.54
N LEU A 222 7.55 -13.67 7.43
CA LEU A 222 7.63 -14.72 8.45
C LEU A 222 8.95 -15.52 8.43
N LYS A 223 9.90 -15.16 7.55
CA LYS A 223 11.18 -15.88 7.34
C LYS A 223 11.02 -17.35 6.94
N ARG A 224 9.89 -17.66 6.29
CA ARG A 224 9.57 -18.99 5.75
C ARG A 224 10.11 -19.10 4.33
N TYR A 225 11.44 -19.10 4.20
CA TYR A 225 12.14 -18.93 2.92
C TYR A 225 11.87 -20.03 1.89
N ASN A 226 11.66 -21.28 2.32
CA ASN A 226 11.29 -22.35 1.39
C ASN A 226 9.91 -22.11 0.76
N GLU A 227 8.93 -21.74 1.58
CA GLU A 227 7.58 -21.44 1.11
C GLU A 227 7.57 -20.15 0.28
N THR A 228 8.43 -19.18 0.58
CA THR A 228 8.65 -18.00 -0.25
C THR A 228 9.06 -18.41 -1.66
N LEU A 229 10.04 -19.32 -1.81
CA LEU A 229 10.47 -19.79 -3.12
C LEU A 229 9.38 -20.54 -3.87
N VAL A 230 8.62 -21.41 -3.20
CA VAL A 230 7.49 -22.14 -3.82
C VAL A 230 6.42 -21.18 -4.38
N ALA A 231 6.08 -20.14 -3.62
CA ALA A 231 5.12 -19.13 -4.07
C ALA A 231 5.68 -18.30 -5.24
N ILE A 232 6.97 -17.95 -5.23
CA ILE A 232 7.65 -17.25 -6.34
C ILE A 232 7.71 -18.13 -7.60
N ASP A 233 8.02 -19.41 -7.45
CA ASP A 233 7.99 -20.36 -8.58
C ASP A 233 6.58 -20.42 -9.19
N SER A 234 5.54 -20.31 -8.37
CA SER A 234 4.16 -20.24 -8.87
C SER A 234 3.90 -18.97 -9.68
N VAL A 235 4.49 -17.82 -9.30
CA VAL A 235 4.42 -16.57 -10.10
C VAL A 235 5.17 -16.74 -11.44
N THR A 236 6.41 -17.23 -11.38
CA THR A 236 7.28 -17.31 -12.57
C THR A 236 6.77 -18.34 -13.58
N ASN A 237 6.21 -19.46 -13.12
CA ASN A 237 5.65 -20.51 -13.97
C ASN A 237 4.38 -20.08 -14.72
N LEU A 238 3.74 -18.98 -14.37
CA LEU A 238 2.65 -18.40 -15.17
C LEU A 238 3.15 -17.87 -16.51
N GLY A 239 4.42 -17.47 -16.60
CA GLY A 239 5.04 -17.00 -17.84
C GLY A 239 4.52 -15.65 -18.36
N VAL A 240 3.79 -14.89 -17.51
CA VAL A 240 3.14 -13.62 -17.89
C VAL A 240 3.88 -12.39 -17.38
N TYR A 241 4.81 -12.54 -16.44
CA TYR A 241 5.53 -11.43 -15.83
C TYR A 241 6.99 -11.37 -16.27
N SER A 242 7.52 -10.17 -16.45
CA SER A 242 8.92 -9.89 -16.74
C SER A 242 9.30 -8.50 -16.27
N LEU A 243 10.60 -8.24 -16.08
CA LEU A 243 11.06 -6.88 -15.84
C LEU A 243 10.80 -5.99 -17.06
N ASN A 244 10.35 -4.77 -16.83
CA ASN A 244 10.37 -3.73 -17.86
C ASN A 244 11.83 -3.44 -18.25
N ARG A 245 12.10 -3.30 -19.53
CA ARG A 245 13.43 -2.98 -20.03
C ARG A 245 13.98 -1.67 -19.46
N LYS A 246 13.11 -0.72 -19.18
CA LYS A 246 13.44 0.56 -18.57
C LYS A 246 12.69 0.72 -17.26
N TYR A 247 13.41 1.13 -16.23
CA TYR A 247 12.85 1.34 -14.89
C TYR A 247 11.71 2.35 -14.88
N GLU A 248 11.86 3.47 -15.60
CA GLU A 248 10.86 4.53 -15.69
C GLU A 248 9.50 4.08 -16.24
N TRP A 249 9.45 2.96 -16.96
CA TRP A 249 8.19 2.46 -17.53
C TRP A 249 7.20 1.96 -16.47
N ASN A 250 7.69 1.69 -15.26
CA ASN A 250 6.84 1.31 -14.13
C ASN A 250 6.07 2.48 -13.51
N PHE A 251 6.42 3.72 -13.87
CA PHE A 251 5.89 4.95 -13.29
C PHE A 251 5.37 5.89 -14.37
N SER A 252 4.73 5.35 -15.38
CA SER A 252 4.18 6.09 -16.51
C SER A 252 2.71 5.72 -16.72
N ASP A 253 1.83 6.71 -16.70
CA ASP A 253 0.39 6.59 -16.97
C ASP A 253 0.07 5.98 -18.36
N LEU A 254 1.05 5.98 -19.27
CA LEU A 254 0.93 5.35 -20.60
C LEU A 254 1.29 3.85 -20.61
N ARG A 255 1.76 3.29 -19.48
CA ARG A 255 2.33 1.92 -19.42
C ARG A 255 1.87 1.13 -18.20
N GLU A 256 0.78 1.55 -17.60
CA GLU A 256 0.18 0.90 -16.43
C GLU A 256 -0.22 -0.54 -16.70
N ASN A 257 -0.29 -1.32 -15.64
CA ASN A 257 -0.62 -2.75 -15.71
C ASN A 257 0.25 -3.51 -16.73
N GLY A 258 1.50 -3.05 -16.91
CA GLY A 258 2.47 -3.64 -17.82
C GLY A 258 3.03 -4.98 -17.31
N PRO A 259 3.98 -5.58 -18.05
CA PRO A 259 4.48 -6.93 -17.76
C PRO A 259 5.24 -7.04 -16.42
N GLU A 260 5.68 -5.95 -15.83
CA GLU A 260 6.31 -5.95 -14.50
C GLU A 260 5.29 -5.76 -13.37
N SER A 261 4.09 -5.28 -13.65
CA SER A 261 3.04 -5.06 -12.66
C SER A 261 2.37 -6.37 -12.26
N LEU A 262 2.42 -6.73 -10.97
CA LEU A 262 1.59 -7.79 -10.42
C LEU A 262 0.29 -7.21 -9.86
N PHE A 263 0.37 -6.06 -9.18
CA PHE A 263 -0.80 -5.35 -8.67
C PHE A 263 -0.51 -3.86 -8.46
N GLU A 264 -1.40 -3.02 -8.96
CA GLU A 264 -1.38 -1.56 -8.81
C GLU A 264 -2.73 -1.08 -8.28
N VAL A 265 -2.71 -0.03 -7.44
CA VAL A 265 -3.92 0.74 -7.16
C VAL A 265 -4.21 1.61 -8.36
N GLN A 266 -5.39 1.40 -8.96
CA GLN A 266 -5.80 2.11 -10.17
C GLN A 266 -6.25 3.52 -9.81
N TYR A 267 -5.86 4.51 -10.62
CA TYR A 267 -6.30 5.90 -10.51
C TYR A 267 -6.75 6.41 -11.88
N GLU A 268 -7.67 7.36 -11.89
CA GLU A 268 -8.17 7.98 -13.12
C GLU A 268 -8.48 9.45 -12.83
N LYS A 269 -8.03 10.35 -13.72
CA LYS A 269 -8.33 11.78 -13.63
C LYS A 269 -9.72 12.11 -14.13
N ASP A 270 -10.23 13.28 -13.76
CA ASP A 270 -11.47 13.88 -14.26
C ASP A 270 -12.77 13.11 -13.96
N VAL A 271 -12.73 12.05 -13.14
CA VAL A 271 -13.91 11.19 -12.89
C VAL A 271 -14.67 11.60 -11.63
N THR A 272 -13.99 11.86 -10.52
CA THR A 272 -14.64 12.27 -9.27
C THR A 272 -13.86 13.39 -8.63
N ALA A 273 -14.53 14.46 -8.26
CA ALA A 273 -13.92 15.60 -7.61
C ALA A 273 -13.38 15.22 -6.22
N TYR A 274 -12.29 15.88 -5.86
CA TYR A 274 -11.70 15.89 -4.52
C TYR A 274 -12.76 16.05 -3.43
N SER A 275 -12.59 15.34 -2.35
CA SER A 275 -13.34 15.49 -1.11
C SER A 275 -12.40 15.37 0.10
N GLU A 276 -12.55 16.24 1.11
CA GLU A 276 -11.56 16.44 2.20
C GLU A 276 -11.56 15.38 3.31
N PHE A 277 -12.47 14.42 3.35
CA PHE A 277 -12.66 13.57 4.53
C PHE A 277 -12.82 12.08 4.17
N ASP A 278 -11.76 11.29 4.34
CA ASP A 278 -11.74 9.82 4.10
C ASP A 278 -12.24 9.41 2.72
N ILE A 279 -11.77 10.05 1.69
CA ILE A 279 -12.54 10.21 0.53
C ILE A 279 -11.95 9.55 -0.68
N LEU A 280 -12.78 9.17 -1.40
CA LEU A 280 -12.92 8.35 -2.56
C LEU A 280 -12.91 9.21 -3.83
N GLY A 281 -11.89 10.07 -3.96
CA GLY A 281 -11.53 10.59 -5.28
C GLY A 281 -10.90 9.45 -6.08
N GLN A 282 -11.08 9.42 -7.39
CA GLN A 282 -10.41 8.46 -8.25
C GLN A 282 -9.04 8.94 -8.73
N GLY A 283 -8.68 10.20 -8.48
CA GLY A 283 -7.37 10.77 -8.77
C GLY A 283 -6.31 10.48 -7.69
N GLY A 284 -5.08 10.25 -8.13
CA GLY A 284 -3.93 10.04 -7.25
C GLY A 284 -3.40 11.36 -6.67
N TRP A 285 -3.02 11.36 -5.38
CA TRP A 285 -2.46 12.51 -4.68
C TRP A 285 -0.93 12.53 -4.66
N HIS A 286 -0.30 11.41 -4.93
CA HIS A 286 1.15 11.24 -4.82
C HIS A 286 1.93 12.22 -5.69
N HIS A 287 1.41 12.60 -6.87
CA HIS A 287 2.02 13.60 -7.72
C HIS A 287 2.17 14.95 -6.99
N GLU A 288 1.06 15.53 -6.51
CA GLU A 288 1.05 16.85 -5.88
C GLU A 288 1.74 16.86 -4.52
N TYR A 289 1.58 15.80 -3.74
CA TYR A 289 2.19 15.73 -2.41
C TYR A 289 3.69 15.54 -2.47
N MET A 290 4.20 14.68 -3.37
CA MET A 290 5.63 14.38 -3.47
C MET A 290 6.41 15.39 -4.31
N ALA A 291 5.73 16.10 -5.24
CA ALA A 291 6.34 17.12 -6.08
C ALA A 291 6.87 18.30 -5.25
N PRO A 292 7.81 19.08 -5.81
CA PRO A 292 8.37 20.27 -5.14
C PRO A 292 7.30 21.30 -4.76
N LEU A 293 7.55 22.08 -3.70
CA LEU A 293 6.65 23.12 -3.23
C LEU A 293 6.46 24.22 -4.26
N ALA A 294 5.24 24.46 -4.71
CA ALA A 294 4.91 25.44 -5.78
C ALA A 294 5.01 26.91 -5.36
N SER A 295 5.13 27.21 -4.08
CA SER A 295 5.24 28.57 -3.56
C SER A 295 6.54 29.30 -3.98
N ILE A 296 7.49 28.57 -4.55
CA ILE A 296 8.73 29.10 -5.06
C ILE A 296 8.67 28.97 -6.60
N ASN A 297 8.32 30.01 -7.28
CA ASN A 297 8.28 30.33 -8.70
C ASN A 297 8.96 29.33 -9.66
N ILE A 298 8.53 28.09 -9.72
CA ILE A 298 9.06 27.15 -10.71
C ILE A 298 8.26 27.24 -12.02
N GLY A 299 7.20 28.03 -12.03
CA GLY A 299 6.42 28.36 -13.25
C GLY A 299 5.82 27.16 -13.98
N GLY A 300 5.85 25.96 -13.39
CA GLY A 300 5.29 24.74 -13.96
C GLY A 300 3.90 24.44 -13.41
N PRO A 301 3.14 23.60 -14.07
CA PRO A 301 1.82 23.13 -13.60
C PRO A 301 1.90 22.15 -12.42
N TRP A 302 3.08 22.03 -11.83
CA TRP A 302 3.45 20.98 -10.89
C TRP A 302 2.97 21.30 -9.50
N GLY A 303 2.32 20.37 -8.90
CA GLY A 303 1.90 20.11 -7.55
C GLY A 303 2.41 21.06 -6.49
N ASN A 304 2.08 20.93 -5.31
CA ASN A 304 2.05 22.11 -4.50
C ASN A 304 2.49 21.92 -3.09
N PHE A 305 2.66 20.64 -2.66
CA PHE A 305 2.78 20.42 -1.24
C PHE A 305 4.19 20.17 -0.77
N GLY A 306 5.09 19.63 -1.59
CA GLY A 306 6.48 19.41 -1.24
C GLY A 306 6.66 18.51 -0.02
N TRP A 307 5.72 17.61 0.22
CA TRP A 307 5.69 16.82 1.45
C TRP A 307 6.86 15.86 1.59
N PHE A 308 7.43 15.39 0.46
CA PHE A 308 8.53 14.45 0.54
C PHE A 308 9.83 15.10 0.10
N ALA A 309 10.53 15.72 1.06
CA ALA A 309 11.91 16.19 0.92
C ALA A 309 12.86 15.01 1.19
N VAL A 310 13.54 14.54 0.14
CA VAL A 310 14.41 13.37 0.19
C VAL A 310 15.72 13.71 0.88
N TYR A 311 16.21 12.85 1.78
CA TYR A 311 17.49 13.09 2.44
C TYR A 311 18.69 12.95 1.48
N PRO A 312 19.72 13.81 1.58
CA PRO A 312 20.95 13.70 0.79
C PRO A 312 21.62 12.33 0.94
N GLU A 313 21.63 11.75 2.14
CA GLU A 313 22.17 10.42 2.40
C GLU A 313 21.53 9.35 1.50
N PHE A 314 20.20 9.40 1.34
CA PHE A 314 19.51 8.49 0.43
C PHE A 314 19.96 8.71 -1.02
N VAL A 315 20.05 9.96 -1.46
CA VAL A 315 20.50 10.31 -2.83
C VAL A 315 21.93 9.83 -3.11
N GLU A 316 22.79 9.92 -2.10
CA GLU A 316 24.19 9.49 -2.14
C GLU A 316 24.34 7.96 -2.06
N SER A 317 23.30 7.23 -1.61
CA SER A 317 23.28 5.77 -1.54
C SER A 317 23.22 5.09 -2.92
N TYR A 318 22.81 5.79 -3.99
CA TYR A 318 22.83 5.25 -5.33
C TYR A 318 24.27 5.04 -5.81
N GLU A 319 24.55 3.85 -6.33
CA GLU A 319 25.86 3.53 -6.93
C GLU A 319 26.16 4.41 -8.17
N PRO A 320 27.43 4.73 -8.43
CA PRO A 320 27.78 5.45 -9.66
C PRO A 320 27.26 4.73 -10.91
N GLY A 321 26.50 5.43 -11.75
CA GLY A 321 25.91 4.86 -12.97
C GLY A 321 24.53 4.22 -12.79
N ASP A 322 23.97 4.19 -11.58
CA ASP A 322 22.63 3.68 -11.34
C ASP A 322 21.58 4.55 -12.05
N LEU A 323 20.92 3.99 -13.06
CA LEU A 323 19.93 4.67 -13.89
C LEU A 323 18.65 5.02 -13.12
N ARG A 324 18.38 4.36 -12.00
CA ARG A 324 17.17 4.59 -11.17
C ARG A 324 17.21 5.91 -10.44
N LYS A 325 18.40 6.44 -10.12
CA LYS A 325 18.56 7.72 -9.43
C LYS A 325 17.82 8.85 -10.12
N SER A 326 18.06 9.02 -11.43
CA SER A 326 17.47 10.09 -12.23
C SER A 326 15.95 9.99 -12.44
N VAL A 327 15.40 8.78 -12.22
CA VAL A 327 13.95 8.52 -12.24
C VAL A 327 13.32 8.77 -10.88
N SER A 328 14.01 8.36 -9.81
CA SER A 328 13.45 8.33 -8.46
C SER A 328 13.51 9.67 -7.74
N VAL A 329 14.60 10.42 -7.93
CA VAL A 329 14.88 11.65 -7.18
C VAL A 329 15.12 12.82 -8.13
N TRP A 330 14.59 13.97 -7.77
CA TRP A 330 14.84 15.23 -8.47
C TRP A 330 15.96 15.99 -7.75
N CYS A 331 17.03 16.25 -8.48
CA CYS A 331 18.26 16.88 -7.99
C CYS A 331 18.57 18.16 -8.75
N GLU A 332 19.42 19.02 -8.19
CA GLU A 332 19.94 20.21 -8.88
C GLU A 332 20.56 19.82 -10.23
N GLY A 333 20.20 20.56 -11.28
CA GLY A 333 20.62 20.31 -12.66
C GLY A 333 19.70 19.37 -13.44
N ASP A 334 18.76 18.69 -12.80
CA ASP A 334 17.75 17.90 -13.51
C ASP A 334 16.74 18.79 -14.22
N VAL A 335 16.29 18.29 -15.36
CA VAL A 335 15.21 18.92 -16.15
C VAL A 335 14.09 17.91 -16.34
N TYR A 336 12.85 18.34 -16.13
CA TYR A 336 11.65 17.57 -16.41
C TYR A 336 10.67 18.43 -17.18
N GLN A 337 10.26 18.00 -18.37
CA GLN A 337 9.37 18.74 -19.28
C GLN A 337 9.80 20.21 -19.57
N GLY A 338 11.11 20.43 -19.68
CA GLY A 338 11.67 21.77 -19.92
C GLY A 338 11.85 22.63 -18.67
N TRP A 339 11.44 22.16 -17.50
CA TRP A 339 11.64 22.84 -16.22
C TRP A 339 12.89 22.34 -15.50
N SER A 340 13.78 23.24 -15.13
CA SER A 340 14.93 22.93 -14.28
C SER A 340 14.50 22.85 -12.83
N TYR A 341 15.03 21.86 -12.11
CA TYR A 341 14.80 21.75 -10.67
C TYR A 341 15.50 22.89 -9.91
N ASP A 342 14.77 23.53 -9.02
CA ASP A 342 15.29 24.52 -8.09
C ASP A 342 15.41 23.89 -6.68
N PRO A 343 16.63 23.63 -6.18
CA PRO A 343 16.82 22.99 -4.88
C PRO A 343 16.27 23.81 -3.70
N THR A 344 16.01 25.12 -3.88
CA THR A 344 15.41 25.95 -2.83
C THR A 344 13.94 25.61 -2.57
N CYS A 345 13.30 24.83 -3.44
CA CYS A 345 11.95 24.31 -3.27
C CYS A 345 11.85 23.18 -2.23
N SER A 346 12.99 22.70 -1.73
CA SER A 346 13.06 21.61 -0.76
C SER A 346 13.99 22.00 0.39
N GLN A 347 13.62 21.61 1.61
CA GLN A 347 14.49 21.80 2.79
C GLN A 347 15.76 20.94 2.75
N THR A 348 15.79 19.92 1.89
CA THR A 348 16.94 19.00 1.74
C THR A 348 17.65 19.20 0.40
N GLY A 349 17.15 20.05 -0.48
CA GLY A 349 17.62 20.21 -1.85
C GLY A 349 17.18 19.11 -2.82
N HIS A 350 16.31 18.19 -2.40
CA HIS A 350 15.84 17.06 -3.21
C HIS A 350 14.37 16.76 -2.95
N ASN A 351 13.65 16.32 -4.00
CA ASN A 351 12.28 15.82 -3.90
C ASN A 351 12.13 14.48 -4.64
N VAL A 352 11.03 13.78 -4.40
CA VAL A 352 10.68 12.59 -5.18
C VAL A 352 10.29 13.01 -6.59
N LYS A 353 10.84 12.30 -7.60
CA LYS A 353 10.55 12.47 -9.02
C LYS A 353 9.72 11.33 -9.59
N LYS A 354 9.83 10.17 -9.00
CA LYS A 354 9.28 8.89 -9.47
C LYS A 354 7.80 8.95 -9.86
N PHE A 355 6.98 9.71 -9.15
CA PHE A 355 5.54 9.80 -9.34
C PHE A 355 5.09 11.09 -10.03
N LEU A 356 6.00 11.81 -10.68
CA LEU A 356 5.60 12.92 -11.53
C LEU A 356 4.89 12.40 -12.77
N CYS A 357 3.70 12.92 -13.03
CA CYS A 357 2.88 12.55 -14.17
C CYS A 357 2.76 13.71 -15.15
N GLU A 358 2.90 13.42 -16.44
CA GLU A 358 2.83 14.45 -17.51
C GLU A 358 1.40 14.85 -17.86
N ASN A 359 0.45 13.99 -17.57
CA ASN A 359 -0.90 14.06 -18.13
C ASN A 359 -1.96 14.48 -17.10
N ILE A 360 -1.57 15.36 -16.14
CA ILE A 360 -2.49 15.84 -15.13
C ILE A 360 -3.47 16.82 -15.76
N GLY A 361 -4.72 16.77 -15.30
CA GLY A 361 -5.69 17.84 -15.58
C GLY A 361 -5.25 19.14 -14.92
N VAL A 362 -5.07 20.20 -15.73
CA VAL A 362 -4.47 21.50 -15.31
C VAL A 362 -5.31 22.20 -14.23
N ASP A 363 -6.58 21.85 -14.08
CA ASP A 363 -7.55 22.57 -13.26
C ASP A 363 -7.92 21.87 -11.94
N ARG A 364 -7.37 20.69 -11.65
CA ARG A 364 -7.73 19.94 -10.44
C ARG A 364 -6.49 19.44 -9.69
N ALA A 365 -6.28 19.97 -8.50
CA ALA A 365 -5.33 19.40 -7.55
C ALA A 365 -5.76 17.98 -7.15
N MET A 366 -4.78 17.09 -6.89
CA MET A 366 -5.02 15.72 -6.42
C MET A 366 -5.81 14.85 -7.40
N ASP A 367 -5.53 14.99 -8.68
CA ASP A 367 -6.26 14.31 -9.76
C ASP A 367 -5.29 13.71 -10.80
N SER A 368 -4.25 13.03 -10.32
CA SER A 368 -3.29 12.32 -11.16
C SER A 368 -3.88 10.97 -11.62
N PRO A 369 -3.79 10.64 -12.92
CA PRO A 369 -4.19 9.31 -13.40
C PRO A 369 -3.18 8.22 -13.08
N LEU A 370 -1.99 8.56 -12.60
CA LEU A 370 -0.90 7.60 -12.43
C LEU A 370 -1.21 6.58 -11.34
N ASN A 371 -1.20 5.30 -11.70
CA ASN A 371 -1.38 4.18 -10.79
C ASN A 371 -0.25 4.08 -9.76
N PHE A 372 -0.56 3.51 -8.59
CA PHE A 372 0.41 3.30 -7.53
C PHE A 372 0.78 1.81 -7.42
N PRO A 373 2.05 1.42 -7.63
CA PRO A 373 2.47 0.03 -7.58
C PRO A 373 2.45 -0.51 -6.15
N VAL A 374 1.79 -1.64 -5.94
CA VAL A 374 1.76 -2.38 -4.67
C VAL A 374 2.73 -3.56 -4.70
N LEU A 375 2.83 -4.20 -5.86
CA LEU A 375 3.72 -5.34 -6.06
C LEU A 375 4.20 -5.39 -7.52
N ARG A 376 5.51 -5.34 -7.72
CA ARG A 376 6.17 -5.47 -9.01
C ARG A 376 7.03 -6.73 -9.10
N PHE A 377 7.27 -7.19 -10.31
CA PHE A 377 8.11 -8.38 -10.55
C PHE A 377 9.55 -8.21 -10.06
N ALA A 378 10.09 -6.97 -10.05
CA ALA A 378 11.37 -6.67 -9.42
C ALA A 378 11.38 -7.02 -7.92
N ASP A 379 10.31 -6.73 -7.18
CA ASP A 379 10.19 -7.12 -5.77
C ASP A 379 10.15 -8.65 -5.62
N VAL A 380 9.43 -9.35 -6.52
CA VAL A 380 9.40 -10.83 -6.54
C VAL A 380 10.81 -11.39 -6.72
N LEU A 381 11.60 -10.84 -7.66
CA LEU A 381 12.99 -11.26 -7.87
C LEU A 381 13.89 -10.96 -6.65
N LEU A 382 13.73 -9.81 -6.02
CA LEU A 382 14.52 -9.45 -4.83
C LEU A 382 14.11 -10.27 -3.60
N MET A 383 12.83 -10.64 -3.47
CA MET A 383 12.39 -11.62 -2.48
C MET A 383 12.99 -13.01 -2.74
N GLN A 384 13.10 -13.41 -4.02
CA GLN A 384 13.79 -14.65 -4.40
C GLN A 384 15.27 -14.63 -4.04
N ALA A 385 15.95 -13.52 -4.34
CA ALA A 385 17.37 -13.35 -4.02
C ALA A 385 17.61 -13.45 -2.51
N GLU A 386 16.76 -12.79 -1.71
CA GLU A 386 16.84 -12.85 -0.25
C GLU A 386 16.62 -14.28 0.26
N ALA A 387 15.54 -14.95 -0.17
CA ALA A 387 15.22 -16.30 0.27
C ALA A 387 16.31 -17.31 -0.11
N LEU A 388 16.84 -17.23 -1.33
CA LEU A 388 17.96 -18.07 -1.76
C LEU A 388 19.20 -17.86 -0.88
N ASN A 389 19.55 -16.59 -0.64
CA ASN A 389 20.70 -16.26 0.19
C ASN A 389 20.56 -16.78 1.64
N GLU A 390 19.39 -16.58 2.26
CA GLU A 390 19.13 -17.04 3.61
C GLU A 390 19.13 -18.58 3.73
N LEU A 391 18.83 -19.29 2.66
CA LEU A 391 18.95 -20.75 2.55
C LEU A 391 20.36 -21.23 2.20
N GLY A 392 21.38 -20.36 2.15
CA GLY A 392 22.76 -20.71 1.79
C GLY A 392 22.96 -20.97 0.28
N ARG A 393 22.00 -20.59 -0.57
CA ARG A 393 22.04 -20.70 -2.04
C ARG A 393 22.49 -19.38 -2.69
N SER A 394 23.50 -18.73 -2.10
CA SER A 394 23.98 -17.40 -2.50
C SER A 394 24.47 -17.37 -3.96
N SER A 395 25.06 -18.46 -4.45
CA SER A 395 25.48 -18.56 -5.86
C SER A 395 24.32 -18.52 -6.86
N GLU A 396 23.15 -19.00 -6.47
CA GLU A 396 21.95 -18.93 -7.30
C GLU A 396 21.33 -17.52 -7.24
N ALA A 397 21.31 -16.89 -6.06
CA ALA A 397 20.83 -15.53 -5.88
C ALA A 397 21.60 -14.52 -6.74
N ALA A 398 22.94 -14.70 -6.87
CA ALA A 398 23.86 -13.81 -7.56
C ALA A 398 24.45 -14.44 -8.85
N ALA A 399 23.79 -15.41 -9.47
CA ALA A 399 24.25 -15.94 -10.76
C ALA A 399 24.35 -14.82 -11.80
N LEU A 400 25.39 -14.85 -12.63
CA LEU A 400 25.66 -13.79 -13.61
C LEU A 400 24.48 -13.63 -14.57
N ALA A 401 24.13 -12.39 -14.83
CA ALA A 401 23.10 -11.98 -15.77
C ALA A 401 23.73 -11.23 -16.95
N SER A 402 23.28 -11.48 -18.17
CA SER A 402 23.66 -10.71 -19.37
C SER A 402 22.54 -9.72 -19.77
N SER A 403 21.34 -9.91 -19.23
CA SER A 403 20.18 -9.06 -19.44
C SER A 403 19.23 -9.13 -18.22
N GLU A 404 18.18 -8.34 -18.25
CA GLU A 404 17.08 -8.39 -17.28
C GLU A 404 16.27 -9.71 -17.33
N ASN A 405 16.52 -10.57 -18.31
CA ASN A 405 15.73 -11.78 -18.54
C ASN A 405 16.48 -13.08 -18.23
N ASP A 406 17.77 -13.03 -17.91
CA ASP A 406 18.60 -14.21 -17.63
C ASP A 406 19.45 -14.03 -16.36
N GLY A 407 19.96 -15.14 -15.84
CA GLY A 407 20.81 -15.15 -14.64
C GLY A 407 20.03 -15.12 -13.32
N GLY A 408 20.76 -14.84 -12.24
CA GLY A 408 20.22 -14.81 -10.90
C GLY A 408 19.30 -13.61 -10.63
N PRO A 409 18.34 -13.75 -9.71
CA PRO A 409 17.32 -12.73 -9.50
C PRO A 409 17.89 -11.36 -9.09
N LEU A 410 18.94 -11.31 -8.29
CA LEU A 410 19.61 -10.06 -7.93
C LEU A 410 20.22 -9.36 -9.14
N ASN A 411 21.01 -10.09 -9.94
CA ASN A 411 21.75 -9.52 -11.03
C ASN A 411 20.85 -9.11 -12.22
N ARG A 412 19.70 -9.73 -12.40
CA ARG A 412 18.68 -9.28 -13.37
C ARG A 412 18.21 -7.85 -13.06
N VAL A 413 17.92 -7.56 -11.80
CA VAL A 413 17.51 -6.21 -11.37
C VAL A 413 18.66 -5.21 -11.56
N ARG A 414 19.88 -5.58 -11.19
CA ARG A 414 21.06 -4.73 -11.30
C ARG A 414 21.42 -4.39 -12.75
N VAL A 415 21.41 -5.39 -13.63
CA VAL A 415 21.69 -5.18 -15.07
C VAL A 415 20.65 -4.22 -15.68
N ARG A 416 19.37 -4.36 -15.35
CA ARG A 416 18.32 -3.43 -15.77
C ARG A 416 18.59 -2.00 -15.24
N ALA A 417 19.13 -1.88 -14.03
CA ALA A 417 19.53 -0.60 -13.44
C ALA A 417 20.84 -0.01 -14.02
N GLY A 418 21.48 -0.69 -14.98
CA GLY A 418 22.75 -0.26 -15.55
C GLY A 418 23.97 -0.58 -14.68
N LEU A 419 23.83 -1.41 -13.67
CA LEU A 419 24.88 -1.76 -12.71
C LEU A 419 25.57 -3.07 -13.07
N PRO A 420 26.85 -3.24 -12.67
CA PRO A 420 27.57 -4.49 -12.86
C PRO A 420 26.97 -5.62 -12.01
N ASN A 421 27.19 -6.85 -12.48
CA ASN A 421 26.86 -8.05 -11.71
C ASN A 421 27.59 -8.08 -10.36
N VAL A 422 26.89 -8.45 -9.32
CA VAL A 422 27.47 -8.91 -8.06
C VAL A 422 28.03 -10.32 -8.26
N THR A 423 29.24 -10.56 -7.79
CA THR A 423 29.95 -11.85 -7.96
C THR A 423 30.25 -12.54 -6.63
N THR A 424 30.09 -11.85 -5.50
CA THR A 424 30.29 -12.48 -4.19
C THR A 424 29.23 -13.55 -3.93
N THR A 425 29.65 -14.63 -3.27
CA THR A 425 28.79 -15.69 -2.74
C THR A 425 28.89 -15.78 -1.23
N ASP A 426 29.58 -14.84 -0.60
CA ASP A 426 29.55 -14.72 0.86
C ASP A 426 28.15 -14.31 1.30
N GLN A 427 27.52 -15.12 2.14
CA GLN A 427 26.14 -14.96 2.54
C GLN A 427 25.90 -13.65 3.30
N VAL A 428 26.85 -13.22 4.12
CA VAL A 428 26.71 -12.02 4.96
C VAL A 428 26.85 -10.77 4.10
N GLU A 429 27.87 -10.73 3.26
CA GLU A 429 28.08 -9.64 2.31
C GLU A 429 26.91 -9.53 1.33
N LEU A 430 26.47 -10.65 0.75
CA LEU A 430 25.37 -10.68 -0.21
C LEU A 430 24.04 -10.25 0.42
N ARG A 431 23.81 -10.54 1.71
CA ARG A 431 22.63 -10.06 2.44
C ARG A 431 22.55 -8.54 2.46
N GLU A 432 23.64 -7.87 2.77
CA GLU A 432 23.64 -6.39 2.81
C GLU A 432 23.50 -5.80 1.40
N ILE A 433 24.06 -6.43 0.37
CA ILE A 433 23.87 -6.02 -1.01
C ILE A 433 22.40 -6.18 -1.43
N ILE A 434 21.75 -7.30 -1.12
CA ILE A 434 20.31 -7.51 -1.42
C ILE A 434 19.44 -6.47 -0.69
N ARG A 435 19.73 -6.17 0.58
CA ARG A 435 19.01 -5.15 1.36
C ARG A 435 19.17 -3.75 0.75
N HIS A 436 20.38 -3.44 0.28
CA HIS A 436 20.64 -2.19 -0.43
C HIS A 436 19.92 -2.13 -1.76
N GLU A 437 19.97 -3.20 -2.56
CA GLU A 437 19.28 -3.28 -3.85
C GLU A 437 17.76 -3.11 -3.70
N ARG A 438 17.15 -3.74 -2.67
CA ARG A 438 15.74 -3.53 -2.33
C ARG A 438 15.43 -2.08 -2.01
N ARG A 439 16.30 -1.42 -1.21
CA ARG A 439 16.14 0.00 -0.84
C ARG A 439 16.12 0.90 -2.09
N MET A 440 17.04 0.67 -3.04
CA MET A 440 17.15 1.49 -4.26
C MET A 440 16.04 1.20 -5.26
N GLU A 441 15.68 -0.06 -5.42
CA GLU A 441 14.68 -0.51 -6.40
C GLU A 441 13.26 -0.06 -6.01
N LEU A 442 12.90 -0.26 -4.75
CA LEU A 442 11.53 -0.09 -4.24
C LEU A 442 11.31 1.24 -3.49
N ALA A 443 12.24 2.18 -3.64
CA ALA A 443 12.16 3.48 -3.00
C ALA A 443 10.84 4.19 -3.29
N PHE A 444 10.20 4.73 -2.25
CA PHE A 444 8.97 5.54 -2.31
C PHE A 444 7.70 4.80 -2.73
N GLU A 445 7.72 3.46 -2.76
CA GLU A 445 6.60 2.63 -3.24
C GLU A 445 5.74 2.06 -2.09
N GLY A 446 5.36 2.88 -1.12
CA GLY A 446 4.38 2.47 -0.11
C GLY A 446 4.95 1.75 1.10
N GLY A 447 6.10 2.18 1.60
CA GLY A 447 6.67 1.74 2.87
C GLY A 447 7.43 0.41 2.80
N HIS A 448 7.84 -0.04 1.61
CA HIS A 448 8.68 -1.24 1.48
C HIS A 448 9.88 -1.19 2.43
N ARG A 449 10.57 -0.04 2.48
CA ARG A 449 11.72 0.15 3.36
C ARG A 449 11.37 0.02 4.84
N TRP A 450 10.24 0.58 5.28
CA TRP A 450 9.78 0.45 6.66
C TRP A 450 9.58 -1.01 7.04
N PHE A 451 8.81 -1.73 6.24
CA PHE A 451 8.52 -3.15 6.50
C PHE A 451 9.77 -4.02 6.42
N ASP A 452 10.73 -3.71 5.56
CA ASP A 452 12.01 -4.40 5.48
C ASP A 452 12.83 -4.15 6.74
N LEU A 453 12.97 -2.90 7.21
CA LEU A 453 13.71 -2.56 8.41
C LEU A 453 13.20 -3.31 9.65
N VAL A 454 11.88 -3.38 9.83
CA VAL A 454 11.29 -4.00 11.04
C VAL A 454 11.25 -5.53 10.99
N ARG A 455 11.42 -6.17 9.82
CA ARG A 455 11.41 -7.63 9.67
C ARG A 455 12.80 -8.27 9.59
N TYR A 456 13.87 -7.52 9.29
CA TYR A 456 15.20 -8.11 9.03
C TYR A 456 15.75 -8.89 10.21
N ASP A 457 15.46 -8.47 11.43
CA ASP A 457 15.75 -9.25 12.65
C ASP A 457 14.49 -9.38 13.54
N ASN A 458 14.60 -10.08 14.66
CA ASN A 458 13.47 -10.34 15.54
C ASN A 458 13.34 -9.31 16.68
N ASP A 459 14.43 -8.60 16.98
CA ASP A 459 14.54 -7.67 18.11
C ASP A 459 14.64 -6.20 17.67
N GLY A 460 14.76 -5.97 16.34
CA GLY A 460 14.78 -4.63 15.76
C GLY A 460 16.11 -3.89 15.90
N GLU A 461 17.20 -4.58 16.23
CA GLU A 461 18.52 -3.98 16.38
C GLU A 461 19.09 -3.48 15.04
N TYR A 462 18.75 -4.15 13.92
CA TYR A 462 19.11 -3.64 12.58
C TYR A 462 18.44 -2.30 12.30
N ALA A 463 17.13 -2.20 12.52
CA ALA A 463 16.38 -0.96 12.37
C ALA A 463 16.93 0.15 13.30
N LYS A 464 17.19 -0.17 14.56
CA LYS A 464 17.72 0.76 15.55
C LYS A 464 19.10 1.27 15.14
N THR A 465 20.01 0.40 14.69
CA THR A 465 21.33 0.77 14.20
C THR A 465 21.22 1.73 13.00
N PHE A 466 20.35 1.40 12.04
CA PHE A 466 20.10 2.26 10.90
C PHE A 466 19.56 3.63 11.31
N PHE A 467 18.52 3.70 12.15
CA PHE A 467 17.93 4.96 12.57
C PHE A 467 18.92 5.82 13.38
N GLN A 468 19.74 5.21 14.22
CA GLN A 468 20.79 5.92 14.93
C GLN A 468 21.84 6.50 13.98
N SER A 469 22.22 5.79 12.92
CA SER A 469 23.19 6.25 11.93
C SER A 469 22.74 7.51 11.17
N ILE A 470 21.42 7.69 11.00
CA ILE A 470 20.81 8.88 10.38
C ILE A 470 20.32 9.91 11.41
N GLY A 471 20.75 9.80 12.67
CA GLY A 471 20.46 10.77 13.73
C GLY A 471 19.08 10.64 14.40
N LYS A 472 18.29 9.61 14.08
CA LYS A 472 16.98 9.35 14.69
C LYS A 472 17.11 8.52 15.98
N THR A 473 17.62 9.16 17.04
CA THR A 473 17.98 8.51 18.31
C THR A 473 16.80 8.13 19.19
N ASN A 474 15.58 8.60 18.90
CA ASN A 474 14.38 8.25 19.66
C ASN A 474 13.86 6.83 19.35
N PHE A 475 14.33 6.20 18.28
CA PHE A 475 13.91 4.84 17.97
C PHE A 475 14.35 3.86 19.05
N THR A 476 13.40 3.16 19.63
CA THR A 476 13.64 2.14 20.68
C THR A 476 12.85 0.87 20.38
N THR A 477 13.42 -0.27 20.75
CA THR A 477 12.77 -1.58 20.64
C THR A 477 12.28 -2.05 22.01
N PRO A 478 11.20 -2.79 22.11
CA PRO A 478 10.29 -3.21 21.01
C PRO A 478 9.26 -2.16 20.60
N LYS A 479 9.22 -0.98 21.26
CA LYS A 479 8.16 0.03 21.12
C LYS A 479 7.88 0.39 19.66
N HIS A 480 8.91 0.83 18.94
CA HIS A 480 8.74 1.44 17.63
C HIS A 480 8.77 0.41 16.46
N LEU A 481 8.75 -0.89 16.77
CA LEU A 481 8.53 -1.93 15.75
C LEU A 481 7.07 -2.00 15.30
N LEU A 482 6.14 -1.48 16.12
CA LEU A 482 4.71 -1.40 15.84
C LEU A 482 4.21 0.01 16.12
N LEU A 483 3.13 0.39 15.46
CA LEU A 483 2.41 1.62 15.75
C LEU A 483 1.45 1.43 16.95
N PRO A 484 1.08 2.52 17.65
CA PRO A 484 0.08 2.44 18.71
C PRO A 484 -1.33 2.18 18.13
N VAL A 485 -2.11 1.34 18.82
CA VAL A 485 -3.55 1.31 18.60
C VAL A 485 -4.14 2.64 19.04
N PRO A 486 -4.98 3.29 18.21
CA PRO A 486 -5.48 4.64 18.52
C PRO A 486 -6.32 4.67 19.79
N ILE A 487 -6.15 5.72 20.59
CA ILE A 487 -6.86 5.85 21.88
C ILE A 487 -8.37 5.93 21.70
N ASP A 488 -8.85 6.64 20.68
CA ASP A 488 -10.29 6.75 20.40
C ASP A 488 -10.93 5.39 20.10
N ASP A 489 -10.17 4.49 19.41
CA ASP A 489 -10.67 3.14 19.09
C ASP A 489 -10.62 2.24 20.32
N ILE A 490 -9.64 2.42 21.22
CA ILE A 490 -9.59 1.74 22.52
C ILE A 490 -10.75 2.20 23.42
N ASP A 491 -11.05 3.50 23.44
CA ASP A 491 -12.17 4.04 24.23
C ASP A 491 -13.51 3.51 23.72
N ALA A 492 -13.65 3.32 22.40
CA ALA A 492 -14.85 2.72 21.81
C ALA A 492 -14.92 1.20 22.00
N ASN A 493 -13.77 0.52 22.05
CA ASN A 493 -13.65 -0.92 22.24
C ASN A 493 -12.52 -1.25 23.23
N PRO A 494 -12.81 -1.32 24.55
CA PRO A 494 -11.80 -1.64 25.56
C PRO A 494 -11.15 -3.03 25.40
N ASN A 495 -11.74 -3.94 24.61
CA ASN A 495 -11.15 -5.26 24.30
C ASN A 495 -9.92 -5.16 23.37
N LEU A 496 -9.58 -3.96 22.88
CA LEU A 496 -8.32 -3.72 22.16
C LEU A 496 -7.10 -3.61 23.10
N LEU A 497 -7.32 -3.48 24.40
CA LEU A 497 -6.23 -3.49 25.40
C LEU A 497 -5.64 -4.88 25.60
N PRO A 498 -4.33 -4.97 26.00
CA PRO A 498 -3.38 -3.85 26.14
C PRO A 498 -2.95 -3.26 24.80
N ASN A 499 -2.53 -2.01 24.80
CA ASN A 499 -1.91 -1.39 23.60
C ASN A 499 -0.56 -2.05 23.29
N ASN A 500 0.04 -1.73 22.16
CA ASN A 500 1.37 -2.22 21.79
C ASN A 500 2.45 -1.78 22.80
N PRO A 501 3.54 -2.55 22.95
CA PRO A 501 4.55 -2.28 23.96
C PRO A 501 5.06 -0.83 23.96
N GLY A 502 5.01 -0.16 25.10
CA GLY A 502 5.51 1.21 25.28
C GLY A 502 4.52 2.33 24.95
N TYR A 503 3.26 2.00 24.60
CA TYR A 503 2.17 2.96 24.38
C TYR A 503 1.07 2.86 25.40
#